data_30428085faeba0c6423f9e78e4753638
#
_entry.id   30428085faeba0c6423f9e78e4753638
#
_cell.length_a   1.000
_cell.length_b   1.000
_cell.length_c   1.000
_cell.angle_alpha   90.00
_cell.angle_beta   90.00
_cell.angle_gamma   90.00
#
_symmetry.space_group_name_H-M   'P 1'
#
loop_
_entity.id
_entity.type
_entity.pdbx_description
1 polymer ?
#
loop_
_entity_poly.entity_id
_entity_poly.type
_entity_poly.pdbx_seq_one_letter_code
_entity_poly.pdbx_strand_id
1 'polypeptide(L)'
;MRRLLPLLPLALLSACVTAGGQRSAATGAAPSILTMQRLVERLSSDEFEGRAPGTVGEQKTLKLLADEFARLGLKPGNNGSWFQDVPLVEITAKNATPLSFTGGRQPVSAVYGTEMVVGTYRTDGRATAVKDSPVVFVGYGINAPEKGWNDYAGVDVKGKTVVILVNDPDYETRELTGPFNGRAMTYYGRWTYKFEEAARQGAAAAIIVHDTVPAAYGWNVVQSSWTGAQQVADSANANADQSSVIGWISNDKARALMASAGQDLTALSAAAKRPGFKPVDLGVRASVGFDNQVRKHMSKNVVALLPGMTAPDEYVLYTAHWDHLGRCQKAPDGDDICNGAVDNATGTAALVALAEANVKAGPTARSQVFLAVTAEESGLLGAQYYAANPVFPLARTVGGVNMDALSVAGPARNVVVIGKGKSDLDAYLDRALATENRLATTEPTPEKGFYYRSDHFAFARKGVPMLYFEGGDDLVTGGRAAGAAAAKDYEENRYHGPKDEYDASWNWAGVQSDLNLYYRVGRELATTTAWPNWVAGDEFRAIRDRSRAKTR
;
A
#
# COMPACT_ATOMS: atom_id res chain seq x y z
N MET A 1 -100.36 6.96 -13.18
CA MET A 1 -99.50 7.81 -12.32
C MET A 1 -98.04 7.40 -12.47
N ARG A 2 -97.30 8.09 -13.36
CA ARG A 2 -95.89 7.84 -13.60
C ARG A 2 -95.07 8.86 -12.82
N ARG A 3 -94.20 8.36 -11.91
CA ARG A 3 -93.25 9.21 -11.17
C ARG A 3 -91.95 9.26 -11.94
N LEU A 4 -91.57 10.45 -12.34
CA LEU A 4 -90.25 10.79 -12.89
C LEU A 4 -89.18 10.90 -11.77
N LEU A 5 -88.11 10.19 -11.90
CA LEU A 5 -86.83 10.41 -11.10
C LEU A 5 -85.92 11.37 -11.86
N PRO A 6 -85.27 12.29 -11.18
CA PRO A 6 -84.31 13.16 -11.85
C PRO A 6 -82.88 12.48 -11.94
N LEU A 7 -82.30 12.63 -13.11
CA LEU A 7 -80.90 12.28 -13.36
C LEU A 7 -79.95 13.34 -12.76
N LEU A 8 -79.02 12.90 -11.88
CA LEU A 8 -77.85 13.68 -11.44
C LEU A 8 -76.69 13.49 -12.43
N PRO A 9 -75.99 14.54 -12.80
CA PRO A 9 -74.77 14.39 -13.65
C PRO A 9 -73.58 13.94 -12.79
N LEU A 10 -72.94 12.86 -13.23
CA LEU A 10 -71.70 12.35 -12.71
C LEU A 10 -70.54 13.24 -13.20
N ALA A 11 -69.93 14.03 -12.30
CA ALA A 11 -68.72 14.78 -12.58
C ALA A 11 -67.51 13.83 -12.57
N LEU A 12 -66.87 13.61 -13.73
CA LEU A 12 -65.60 12.93 -13.85
C LEU A 12 -64.48 13.84 -13.35
N LEU A 13 -63.94 13.59 -12.17
CA LEU A 13 -62.66 14.15 -11.72
C LEU A 13 -61.53 13.40 -12.42
N SER A 14 -60.92 14.02 -13.40
CA SER A 14 -59.64 13.60 -13.97
C SER A 14 -58.55 13.86 -12.94
N ALA A 15 -58.09 12.81 -12.24
CA ALA A 15 -56.88 12.86 -11.45
C ALA A 15 -55.66 12.87 -12.42
N CYS A 16 -55.04 14.03 -12.58
CA CYS A 16 -53.69 14.09 -13.14
C CYS A 16 -52.72 13.35 -12.22
N VAL A 17 -52.45 12.10 -12.53
CA VAL A 17 -51.30 11.40 -11.97
C VAL A 17 -50.05 12.02 -12.64
N THR A 18 -49.40 12.92 -11.94
CA THR A 18 -48.03 13.31 -12.27
C THR A 18 -47.14 12.08 -12.10
N ALA A 19 -46.87 11.42 -13.21
CA ALA A 19 -45.80 10.44 -13.30
C ALA A 19 -44.51 11.14 -12.87
N GLY A 20 -44.11 10.97 -11.62
CA GLY A 20 -42.77 11.24 -11.15
C GLY A 20 -41.83 10.40 -12.01
N GLY A 21 -41.24 11.01 -13.00
CA GLY A 21 -40.23 10.38 -13.82
C GLY A 21 -39.09 9.95 -12.89
N GLN A 22 -39.03 8.65 -12.58
CA GLN A 22 -37.76 8.05 -12.22
C GLN A 22 -36.83 8.39 -13.37
N ARG A 23 -35.95 9.39 -13.16
CA ARG A 23 -34.79 9.58 -14.01
C ARG A 23 -34.06 8.24 -13.96
N SER A 24 -34.19 7.46 -15.01
CA SER A 24 -33.29 6.36 -15.32
C SER A 24 -31.89 6.88 -15.01
N ALA A 25 -31.20 6.23 -14.06
CA ALA A 25 -29.79 6.51 -13.83
C ALA A 25 -29.15 6.44 -15.21
N ALA A 26 -28.66 7.58 -15.69
CA ALA A 26 -27.96 7.65 -16.96
C ALA A 26 -26.96 6.51 -16.94
N THR A 27 -26.98 5.67 -17.96
CA THR A 27 -25.93 4.68 -18.22
C THR A 27 -24.64 5.47 -18.25
N GLY A 28 -23.94 5.54 -17.10
CA GLY A 28 -22.78 6.38 -16.90
C GLY A 28 -21.75 6.03 -17.95
N ALA A 29 -20.99 7.01 -18.41
CA ALA A 29 -19.90 6.79 -19.33
C ALA A 29 -18.93 5.79 -18.68
N ALA A 30 -18.78 4.61 -19.27
CA ALA A 30 -17.82 3.62 -18.78
C ALA A 30 -16.39 4.16 -18.90
N PRO A 31 -15.48 3.83 -17.98
CA PRO A 31 -14.06 4.15 -18.13
C PRO A 31 -13.52 3.59 -19.45
N SER A 32 -12.65 4.35 -20.10
CA SER A 32 -12.15 4.01 -21.44
C SER A 32 -10.99 3.04 -21.38
N ILE A 33 -11.18 1.82 -21.89
CA ILE A 33 -10.08 0.86 -22.01
C ILE A 33 -9.01 1.32 -23.03
N LEU A 34 -9.39 2.10 -24.04
CA LEU A 34 -8.41 2.66 -24.98
C LEU A 34 -7.50 3.70 -24.30
N THR A 35 -8.05 4.47 -23.35
CA THR A 35 -7.24 5.38 -22.52
C THR A 35 -6.28 4.59 -21.65
N MET A 36 -6.72 3.47 -21.07
CA MET A 36 -5.88 2.56 -20.31
C MET A 36 -4.72 2.02 -21.13
N GLN A 37 -5.01 1.36 -22.24
CA GLN A 37 -4.01 0.76 -23.12
C GLN A 37 -2.93 1.77 -23.54
N ARG A 38 -3.36 2.91 -24.07
CA ARG A 38 -2.47 3.99 -24.50
C ARG A 38 -1.56 4.49 -23.38
N LEU A 39 -2.11 4.65 -22.16
CA LEU A 39 -1.35 5.20 -21.05
C LEU A 39 -0.43 4.16 -20.41
N VAL A 40 -0.88 2.91 -20.27
CA VAL A 40 -0.02 1.84 -19.74
C VAL A 40 1.16 1.60 -20.67
N GLU A 41 0.91 1.41 -21.99
CA GLU A 41 1.96 1.24 -22.99
C GLU A 41 3.00 2.38 -22.93
N ARG A 42 2.51 3.63 -22.78
CA ARG A 42 3.40 4.78 -22.73
C ARG A 42 4.18 4.88 -21.43
N LEU A 43 3.51 4.73 -20.28
CA LEU A 43 4.13 4.83 -18.96
C LEU A 43 5.18 3.74 -18.72
N SER A 44 4.94 2.53 -19.25
CA SER A 44 5.85 1.40 -19.10
C SER A 44 6.84 1.24 -20.27
N SER A 45 6.99 2.25 -21.12
CA SER A 45 8.04 2.24 -22.14
C SER A 45 9.40 2.65 -21.55
N ASP A 46 10.49 2.17 -22.16
CA ASP A 46 11.86 2.53 -21.80
C ASP A 46 12.12 4.05 -21.82
N GLU A 47 11.32 4.79 -22.59
CA GLU A 47 11.35 6.25 -22.57
C GLU A 47 11.16 6.83 -21.18
N PHE A 48 10.36 6.17 -20.33
CA PHE A 48 10.07 6.59 -18.96
C PHE A 48 11.04 6.02 -17.92
N GLU A 49 12.02 5.22 -18.34
CA GLU A 49 13.12 4.71 -17.50
C GLU A 49 12.66 4.12 -16.16
N GLY A 50 11.51 3.43 -16.14
CA GLY A 50 10.94 2.82 -14.95
C GLY A 50 10.50 3.81 -13.86
N ARG A 51 10.31 5.08 -14.18
CA ARG A 51 9.63 6.12 -13.37
C ARG A 51 10.14 6.31 -11.94
N ALA A 52 11.41 6.03 -11.65
CA ALA A 52 11.91 6.23 -10.28
C ALA A 52 11.87 7.70 -9.85
N PRO A 53 11.58 7.99 -8.57
CA PRO A 53 11.62 9.34 -8.03
C PRO A 53 12.98 10.03 -8.20
N GLY A 54 12.98 11.32 -8.56
CA GLY A 54 14.19 12.10 -8.76
C GLY A 54 14.91 11.85 -10.08
N THR A 55 14.26 11.21 -11.07
CA THR A 55 14.84 10.88 -12.38
C THR A 55 14.17 11.64 -13.53
N VAL A 56 14.68 11.45 -14.76
CA VAL A 56 14.02 11.93 -15.98
C VAL A 56 12.67 11.25 -16.19
N GLY A 57 12.55 9.98 -15.80
CA GLY A 57 11.30 9.23 -15.85
C GLY A 57 10.20 9.88 -15.00
N GLU A 58 10.52 10.35 -13.78
CA GLU A 58 9.60 11.16 -12.98
C GLU A 58 9.11 12.38 -13.75
N GLN A 59 10.03 13.18 -14.31
CA GLN A 59 9.66 14.43 -15.00
C GLN A 59 8.68 14.18 -16.16
N LYS A 60 8.92 13.12 -16.94
CA LYS A 60 8.05 12.72 -18.05
C LYS A 60 6.68 12.25 -17.54
N THR A 61 6.65 11.46 -16.47
CA THR A 61 5.42 10.96 -15.86
C THR A 61 4.56 12.11 -15.31
N LEU A 62 5.16 13.01 -14.53
CA LEU A 62 4.48 14.17 -13.96
C LEU A 62 3.88 15.06 -15.05
N LYS A 63 4.66 15.30 -16.12
CA LYS A 63 4.17 16.09 -17.27
C LYS A 63 3.00 15.39 -17.96
N LEU A 64 3.11 14.10 -18.24
CA LEU A 64 2.06 13.31 -18.88
C LEU A 64 0.76 13.38 -18.09
N LEU A 65 0.82 13.15 -16.78
CA LEU A 65 -0.38 13.16 -15.93
C LEU A 65 -1.02 14.54 -15.84
N ALA A 66 -0.22 15.60 -15.68
CA ALA A 66 -0.72 16.97 -15.66
C ALA A 66 -1.39 17.33 -16.99
N ASP A 67 -0.80 16.99 -18.12
CA ASP A 67 -1.35 17.23 -19.46
C ASP A 67 -2.67 16.46 -19.68
N GLU A 68 -2.75 15.19 -19.24
CA GLU A 68 -3.95 14.38 -19.37
C GLU A 68 -5.11 14.93 -18.50
N PHE A 69 -4.86 15.29 -17.25
CA PHE A 69 -5.88 15.89 -16.40
C PHE A 69 -6.31 17.27 -16.90
N ALA A 70 -5.40 18.09 -17.41
CA ALA A 70 -5.72 19.37 -18.04
C ALA A 70 -6.56 19.17 -19.30
N ARG A 71 -6.22 18.22 -20.18
CA ARG A 71 -6.99 17.87 -21.39
C ARG A 71 -8.43 17.46 -21.05
N LEU A 72 -8.64 16.81 -19.92
CA LEU A 72 -9.96 16.40 -19.44
C LEU A 72 -10.74 17.56 -18.78
N GLY A 73 -10.12 18.72 -18.57
CA GLY A 73 -10.75 19.89 -17.95
C GLY A 73 -10.81 19.84 -16.42
N LEU A 74 -10.03 18.97 -15.76
CA LEU A 74 -9.87 19.02 -14.32
C LEU A 74 -9.13 20.29 -13.90
N LYS A 75 -9.18 20.61 -12.61
CA LYS A 75 -8.45 21.74 -12.02
C LYS A 75 -7.19 21.25 -11.31
N PRO A 76 -6.10 22.05 -11.34
CA PRO A 76 -4.96 21.83 -10.46
C PRO A 76 -5.42 21.85 -8.99
N GLY A 77 -5.14 20.78 -8.24
CA GLY A 77 -5.68 20.59 -6.88
C GLY A 77 -4.95 21.39 -5.81
N ASN A 78 -3.67 21.73 -6.02
CA ASN A 78 -2.85 22.37 -5.00
C ASN A 78 -2.62 23.86 -5.31
N ASN A 79 -3.56 24.73 -4.92
CA ASN A 79 -3.46 26.19 -5.05
C ASN A 79 -3.04 26.66 -6.46
N GLY A 80 -3.59 26.04 -7.51
CA GLY A 80 -3.24 26.33 -8.89
C GLY A 80 -2.08 25.51 -9.47
N SER A 81 -1.43 24.69 -8.66
CA SER A 81 -0.44 23.70 -9.07
C SER A 81 -1.05 22.30 -9.18
N TRP A 82 -0.61 21.53 -10.16
CA TRP A 82 -0.89 20.09 -10.25
C TRP A 82 -0.11 19.26 -9.23
N PHE A 83 0.90 19.86 -8.59
CA PHE A 83 1.91 19.14 -7.83
C PHE A 83 1.92 19.54 -6.37
N GLN A 84 2.07 18.56 -5.50
CA GLN A 84 2.47 18.71 -4.11
C GLN A 84 3.91 18.22 -3.99
N ASP A 85 4.82 19.08 -3.57
CA ASP A 85 6.22 18.75 -3.35
C ASP A 85 6.36 17.78 -2.18
N VAL A 86 7.14 16.71 -2.39
CA VAL A 86 7.45 15.67 -1.41
C VAL A 86 8.97 15.63 -1.21
N PRO A 87 9.48 16.13 -0.08
CA PRO A 87 10.92 16.13 0.18
C PRO A 87 11.41 14.70 0.46
N LEU A 88 12.31 14.21 -0.37
CA LEU A 88 12.91 12.89 -0.27
C LEU A 88 14.43 12.97 -0.14
N VAL A 89 14.97 11.96 0.50
CA VAL A 89 16.41 11.74 0.60
C VAL A 89 16.72 10.33 0.11
N GLU A 90 17.50 10.26 -0.93
CA GLU A 90 18.08 9.02 -1.42
C GLU A 90 19.34 8.72 -0.63
N ILE A 91 19.42 7.53 -0.06
CA ILE A 91 20.56 7.04 0.71
C ILE A 91 21.05 5.73 0.09
N THR A 92 22.32 5.68 -0.28
CA THR A 92 22.94 4.45 -0.75
C THR A 92 24.07 4.06 0.20
N ALA A 93 23.96 2.89 0.83
CA ALA A 93 25.04 2.33 1.63
C ALA A 93 26.21 1.91 0.71
N LYS A 94 27.42 2.34 1.05
CA LYS A 94 28.67 2.05 0.33
C LYS A 94 29.70 1.49 1.30
N ASN A 95 30.64 0.71 0.78
CA ASN A 95 31.77 0.21 1.55
C ASN A 95 31.34 -0.52 2.85
N ALA A 96 30.21 -1.24 2.81
CA ALA A 96 29.70 -1.94 3.98
C ALA A 96 30.67 -3.03 4.42
N THR A 97 31.10 -2.97 5.68
CA THR A 97 31.84 -4.08 6.28
C THR A 97 30.93 -5.26 6.54
N PRO A 98 31.44 -6.49 6.61
CA PRO A 98 30.63 -7.62 7.07
C PRO A 98 30.04 -7.33 8.45
N LEU A 99 28.78 -7.75 8.67
CA LEU A 99 28.17 -7.75 10.01
C LEU A 99 28.81 -8.88 10.82
N SER A 100 29.61 -8.51 11.79
CA SER A 100 30.37 -9.44 12.62
C SER A 100 29.79 -9.56 14.02
N PHE A 101 29.80 -10.79 14.56
CA PHE A 101 29.40 -11.10 15.94
C PHE A 101 30.55 -11.79 16.65
N THR A 102 30.93 -11.28 17.82
CA THR A 102 32.03 -11.75 18.65
C THR A 102 31.58 -12.02 20.09
N GLY A 103 32.41 -12.66 20.90
CA GLY A 103 32.09 -12.96 22.29
C GLY A 103 31.33 -14.27 22.52
N GLY A 104 30.85 -14.93 21.46
CA GLY A 104 30.22 -16.25 21.56
C GLY A 104 31.24 -17.40 21.44
N ARG A 105 30.73 -18.63 21.26
CA ARG A 105 31.55 -19.85 21.13
C ARG A 105 32.49 -19.80 19.94
N GLN A 106 32.07 -19.13 18.86
CA GLN A 106 32.87 -18.86 17.67
C GLN A 106 32.40 -17.54 17.05
N PRO A 107 33.28 -16.79 16.37
CA PRO A 107 32.87 -15.58 15.67
C PRO A 107 31.97 -15.94 14.48
N VAL A 108 30.98 -15.08 14.20
CA VAL A 108 30.09 -15.19 13.05
C VAL A 108 30.22 -13.91 12.20
N SER A 109 30.25 -14.06 10.89
CA SER A 109 30.31 -12.95 9.95
C SER A 109 29.31 -13.17 8.83
N ALA A 110 28.59 -12.10 8.46
CA ALA A 110 27.65 -12.08 7.34
C ALA A 110 28.07 -11.04 6.31
N VAL A 111 28.16 -11.45 5.05
CA VAL A 111 28.63 -10.62 3.93
C VAL A 111 27.51 -9.79 3.37
N TYR A 112 27.77 -8.50 3.15
CA TYR A 112 26.80 -7.56 2.56
C TYR A 112 26.36 -8.00 1.16
N GLY A 113 25.06 -7.86 0.88
CA GLY A 113 24.45 -8.17 -0.40
C GLY A 113 24.15 -9.66 -0.62
N THR A 114 24.79 -10.58 0.10
CA THR A 114 24.56 -12.02 -0.05
C THR A 114 23.97 -12.68 1.20
N GLU A 115 24.42 -12.31 2.39
CA GLU A 115 24.05 -12.94 3.65
C GLU A 115 23.40 -11.96 4.62
N MET A 116 23.61 -10.67 4.40
CA MET A 116 22.94 -9.58 5.09
C MET A 116 22.80 -8.37 4.18
N VAL A 117 21.87 -7.50 4.52
CA VAL A 117 21.76 -6.14 3.98
C VAL A 117 21.62 -5.17 5.15
N VAL A 118 22.22 -3.99 5.02
CA VAL A 118 22.15 -2.92 6.03
C VAL A 118 22.00 -1.56 5.36
N GLY A 119 21.37 -0.66 6.06
CA GLY A 119 21.19 0.72 5.69
C GLY A 119 20.84 1.57 6.90
N THR A 120 20.43 2.80 6.65
CA THR A 120 19.97 3.72 7.67
C THR A 120 18.83 4.58 7.12
N TYR A 121 17.92 5.02 8.00
CA TYR A 121 16.95 6.06 7.69
C TYR A 121 17.41 7.45 8.12
N ARG A 122 18.59 7.58 8.75
CA ARG A 122 19.18 8.87 9.11
C ARG A 122 19.68 9.60 7.87
N THR A 123 19.32 10.87 7.75
CA THR A 123 19.56 11.66 6.53
C THR A 123 20.71 12.66 6.67
N ASP A 124 21.53 12.53 7.73
CA ASP A 124 22.63 13.44 8.02
C ASP A 124 23.90 13.20 7.15
N GLY A 125 23.91 12.15 6.33
CA GLY A 125 25.01 11.84 5.40
C GLY A 125 26.30 11.34 6.05
N ARG A 126 26.30 11.12 7.37
CA ARG A 126 27.50 10.64 8.07
C ARG A 126 27.70 9.15 7.84
N ALA A 127 28.97 8.72 7.86
CA ALA A 127 29.28 7.31 7.96
C ALA A 127 28.60 6.70 9.21
N THR A 128 27.99 5.56 9.01
CA THR A 128 27.19 4.88 10.03
C THR A 128 27.93 3.65 10.55
N ALA A 129 27.96 3.48 11.85
CA ALA A 129 28.52 2.27 12.44
C ALA A 129 27.87 1.96 13.79
N VAL A 130 27.74 0.66 14.07
CA VAL A 130 27.71 0.13 15.44
C VAL A 130 29.00 -0.64 15.68
N LYS A 131 29.58 -0.44 16.85
CA LYS A 131 30.85 -1.07 17.23
C LYS A 131 30.68 -1.74 18.59
N ASP A 132 30.99 -3.02 18.63
CA ASP A 132 30.97 -3.79 19.88
C ASP A 132 29.65 -3.65 20.67
N SER A 133 28.52 -3.60 19.94
CA SER A 133 27.17 -3.39 20.47
C SER A 133 26.63 -4.70 21.06
N PRO A 134 26.16 -4.74 22.34
CA PRO A 134 25.53 -5.93 22.90
C PRO A 134 24.31 -6.35 22.08
N VAL A 135 24.11 -7.66 21.90
CA VAL A 135 23.03 -8.21 21.06
C VAL A 135 21.93 -8.83 21.91
N VAL A 136 20.69 -8.40 21.67
CA VAL A 136 19.49 -8.91 22.35
C VAL A 136 18.53 -9.49 21.32
N PHE A 137 18.10 -10.73 21.52
CA PHE A 137 16.98 -11.30 20.75
C PHE A 137 15.66 -10.88 21.41
N VAL A 138 14.83 -10.16 20.67
CA VAL A 138 13.56 -9.58 21.16
C VAL A 138 12.31 -10.26 20.54
N GLY A 139 12.45 -11.55 20.15
CA GLY A 139 11.31 -12.26 19.54
C GLY A 139 10.78 -11.54 18.32
N TYR A 140 9.48 -11.27 18.31
CA TYR A 140 8.84 -10.52 17.21
C TYR A 140 8.97 -8.99 17.33
N GLY A 141 9.57 -8.49 18.41
CA GLY A 141 9.80 -7.06 18.62
C GLY A 141 8.51 -6.24 18.68
N ILE A 142 7.47 -6.80 19.27
CA ILE A 142 6.14 -6.18 19.36
C ILE A 142 5.95 -5.55 20.74
N ASN A 143 5.42 -4.31 20.74
CA ASN A 143 4.91 -3.63 21.92
C ASN A 143 3.47 -3.19 21.63
N ALA A 144 2.49 -4.00 22.04
CA ALA A 144 1.06 -3.85 21.82
C ALA A 144 0.31 -3.90 23.16
N PRO A 145 0.31 -2.79 23.94
CA PRO A 145 -0.27 -2.76 25.27
C PRO A 145 -1.77 -3.07 25.29
N GLU A 146 -2.52 -2.74 24.23
CA GLU A 146 -3.94 -3.06 24.07
C GLU A 146 -4.20 -4.57 23.92
N LYS A 147 -3.16 -5.34 23.57
CA LYS A 147 -3.17 -6.80 23.49
C LYS A 147 -2.47 -7.46 24.70
N GLY A 148 -1.98 -6.67 25.65
CA GLY A 148 -1.17 -7.18 26.77
C GLY A 148 0.17 -7.77 26.31
N TRP A 149 0.71 -7.35 25.17
CA TRP A 149 1.93 -7.91 24.58
C TRP A 149 3.06 -6.90 24.58
N ASN A 150 4.24 -7.31 25.08
CA ASN A 150 5.45 -6.49 25.06
C ASN A 150 6.72 -7.36 25.02
N ASP A 151 7.31 -7.48 23.84
CA ASP A 151 8.55 -8.24 23.61
C ASP A 151 9.82 -7.53 24.12
N TYR A 152 9.69 -6.30 24.61
CA TYR A 152 10.78 -5.54 25.21
C TYR A 152 10.70 -5.51 26.75
N ALA A 153 9.72 -6.22 27.34
CA ALA A 153 9.48 -6.16 28.78
C ALA A 153 10.68 -6.65 29.61
N GLY A 154 11.17 -5.78 30.50
CA GLY A 154 12.23 -6.12 31.45
C GLY A 154 13.65 -6.02 30.86
N VAL A 155 13.83 -5.49 29.64
CA VAL A 155 15.16 -5.24 29.09
C VAL A 155 15.28 -3.77 28.62
N ASP A 156 16.42 -3.17 28.88
CA ASP A 156 16.82 -1.91 28.25
C ASP A 156 17.67 -2.24 27.02
N VAL A 157 17.13 -1.89 25.83
CA VAL A 157 17.82 -2.10 24.55
C VAL A 157 18.46 -0.82 24.02
N LYS A 158 18.44 0.27 24.78
CA LYS A 158 19.04 1.54 24.38
C LYS A 158 20.53 1.37 24.05
N GLY A 159 20.91 1.76 22.84
CA GLY A 159 22.27 1.64 22.34
C GLY A 159 22.72 0.21 22.00
N LYS A 160 21.83 -0.78 22.08
CA LYS A 160 22.11 -2.18 21.74
C LYS A 160 21.67 -2.52 20.31
N THR A 161 22.10 -3.67 19.83
CA THR A 161 21.63 -4.31 18.60
C THR A 161 20.51 -5.28 18.95
N VAL A 162 19.34 -5.13 18.35
CA VAL A 162 18.22 -6.07 18.50
C VAL A 162 18.11 -6.97 17.27
N VAL A 163 17.88 -8.27 17.52
CA VAL A 163 17.59 -9.29 16.50
C VAL A 163 16.13 -9.66 16.62
N ILE A 164 15.40 -9.57 15.50
CA ILE A 164 13.93 -9.55 15.48
C ILE A 164 13.40 -10.56 14.45
N LEU A 165 12.36 -11.31 14.79
CA LEU A 165 11.62 -12.15 13.85
C LEU A 165 10.62 -11.31 13.02
N VAL A 166 10.46 -11.65 11.74
CA VAL A 166 9.43 -11.04 10.88
C VAL A 166 8.07 -11.71 11.12
N ASN A 167 6.97 -11.02 10.74
CA ASN A 167 5.57 -11.42 10.91
C ASN A 167 5.07 -11.35 12.36
N ASP A 168 3.87 -11.89 12.61
CA ASP A 168 3.19 -11.93 13.91
C ASP A 168 3.44 -13.25 14.65
N PRO A 169 3.30 -13.31 15.97
CA PRO A 169 3.54 -14.53 16.73
C PRO A 169 2.65 -15.72 16.37
N ASP A 170 1.44 -15.46 15.85
CA ASP A 170 0.42 -16.47 15.54
C ASP A 170 0.19 -16.72 14.04
N TYR A 171 1.06 -16.22 13.17
CA TYR A 171 0.94 -16.30 11.70
C TYR A 171 0.83 -17.73 11.14
N GLU A 172 1.33 -18.74 11.85
CA GLU A 172 1.30 -20.15 11.42
C GLU A 172 -0.05 -20.83 11.66
N THR A 173 -0.98 -20.19 12.37
CA THR A 173 -2.31 -20.76 12.60
C THR A 173 -3.12 -20.76 11.29
N ARG A 174 -4.08 -21.70 11.19
CA ARG A 174 -5.00 -21.70 10.03
C ARG A 174 -6.16 -20.71 10.21
N GLU A 175 -6.42 -20.34 11.45
CA GLU A 175 -7.52 -19.48 11.84
C GLU A 175 -7.18 -18.00 11.57
N LEU A 176 -8.20 -17.19 11.37
CA LEU A 176 -8.12 -15.73 11.28
C LEU A 176 -8.45 -15.06 12.62
N THR A 177 -8.25 -15.79 13.71
CA THR A 177 -8.50 -15.35 15.09
C THR A 177 -7.30 -15.67 15.94
N GLY A 178 -7.01 -14.79 16.89
CA GLY A 178 -5.86 -14.93 17.80
C GLY A 178 -5.44 -13.57 18.34
N PRO A 179 -4.39 -13.50 19.15
CA PRO A 179 -3.87 -12.22 19.66
C PRO A 179 -3.53 -11.21 18.56
N PHE A 180 -3.04 -11.70 17.41
CA PHE A 180 -2.68 -10.90 16.24
C PHE A 180 -3.45 -11.33 15.00
N ASN A 181 -4.73 -11.69 15.14
CA ASN A 181 -5.62 -12.13 14.07
C ASN A 181 -5.21 -13.46 13.40
N GLY A 182 -4.42 -14.28 14.09
CA GLY A 182 -3.99 -15.57 13.59
C GLY A 182 -3.18 -15.45 12.30
N ARG A 183 -3.57 -16.16 11.25
CA ARG A 183 -2.85 -16.15 9.96
C ARG A 183 -2.78 -14.79 9.28
N ALA A 184 -3.75 -13.89 9.52
CA ALA A 184 -3.74 -12.57 8.90
C ALA A 184 -2.69 -11.65 9.54
N MET A 185 -1.71 -11.23 8.76
CA MET A 185 -0.69 -10.30 9.25
C MET A 185 -1.34 -9.01 9.75
N THR A 186 -0.90 -8.55 10.93
CA THR A 186 -1.22 -7.22 11.44
C THR A 186 -0.11 -6.22 11.07
N TYR A 187 -0.31 -4.93 11.39
CA TYR A 187 0.77 -3.96 11.24
C TYR A 187 2.00 -4.31 12.08
N TYR A 188 1.81 -4.94 13.24
CA TYR A 188 2.90 -5.43 14.09
C TYR A 188 3.80 -6.46 13.39
N GLY A 189 3.24 -7.26 12.46
CA GLY A 189 3.97 -8.24 11.66
C GLY A 189 4.85 -7.64 10.57
N ARG A 190 4.58 -6.40 10.16
CA ARG A 190 5.34 -5.74 9.09
C ARG A 190 6.77 -5.44 9.50
N TRP A 191 7.70 -5.63 8.58
CA TRP A 191 9.12 -5.32 8.80
C TRP A 191 9.35 -3.82 9.11
N THR A 192 8.56 -2.93 8.54
CA THR A 192 8.59 -1.49 8.83
C THR A 192 8.32 -1.22 10.30
N TYR A 193 7.29 -1.86 10.88
CA TYR A 193 6.99 -1.73 12.30
C TYR A 193 8.16 -2.19 13.18
N LYS A 194 8.88 -3.26 12.79
CA LYS A 194 10.03 -3.77 13.57
C LYS A 194 11.11 -2.70 13.72
N PHE A 195 11.41 -1.98 12.66
CA PHE A 195 12.38 -0.87 12.70
C PHE A 195 11.83 0.33 13.49
N GLU A 196 10.57 0.69 13.28
CA GLU A 196 9.93 1.77 14.04
C GLU A 196 9.93 1.50 15.54
N GLU A 197 9.58 0.29 15.97
CA GLU A 197 9.53 -0.04 17.40
C GLU A 197 10.93 -0.13 17.99
N ALA A 198 11.88 -0.73 17.31
CA ALA A 198 13.28 -0.77 17.76
C ALA A 198 13.83 0.65 17.97
N ALA A 199 13.51 1.59 17.07
CA ALA A 199 13.86 3.00 17.21
C ALA A 199 13.18 3.64 18.41
N ARG A 200 11.88 3.42 18.63
CA ARG A 200 11.14 3.91 19.83
C ARG A 200 11.73 3.38 21.14
N GLN A 201 12.25 2.17 21.14
CA GLN A 201 12.96 1.57 22.28
C GLN A 201 14.42 2.03 22.39
N GLY A 202 14.92 2.84 21.45
CA GLY A 202 16.27 3.41 21.47
C GLY A 202 17.38 2.45 21.03
N ALA A 203 17.06 1.37 20.33
CA ALA A 203 18.06 0.44 19.81
C ALA A 203 19.00 1.14 18.79
N ALA A 204 20.31 0.89 18.89
CA ALA A 204 21.30 1.42 17.97
C ALA A 204 21.23 0.71 16.62
N ALA A 205 20.96 -0.59 16.62
CA ALA A 205 20.76 -1.38 15.41
C ALA A 205 19.54 -2.30 15.54
N ALA A 206 18.80 -2.48 14.44
CA ALA A 206 17.69 -3.41 14.32
C ALA A 206 17.92 -4.34 13.12
N ILE A 207 18.08 -5.63 13.39
CA ILE A 207 18.40 -6.66 12.40
C ILE A 207 17.27 -7.69 12.37
N ILE A 208 16.53 -7.74 11.26
CA ILE A 208 15.45 -8.70 11.08
C ILE A 208 16.02 -10.02 10.55
N VAL A 209 15.60 -11.13 11.13
CA VAL A 209 15.87 -12.47 10.62
C VAL A 209 14.94 -12.73 9.44
N HIS A 210 15.52 -12.95 8.25
CA HIS A 210 14.73 -13.36 7.11
C HIS A 210 14.36 -14.84 7.20
N ASP A 211 13.08 -15.10 7.01
CA ASP A 211 12.55 -16.44 6.74
C ASP A 211 11.49 -16.29 5.64
N THR A 212 11.59 -17.12 4.60
CA THR A 212 10.79 -16.99 3.37
C THR A 212 9.28 -17.10 3.64
N VAL A 213 8.85 -18.02 4.51
CA VAL A 213 7.43 -18.21 4.78
C VAL A 213 6.82 -17.00 5.50
N PRO A 214 7.34 -16.56 6.67
CA PRO A 214 6.76 -15.42 7.36
C PRO A 214 7.03 -14.07 6.67
N ALA A 215 8.09 -13.93 5.88
CA ALA A 215 8.34 -12.73 5.09
C ALA A 215 7.40 -12.64 3.88
N ALA A 216 6.91 -13.79 3.39
CA ALA A 216 6.10 -13.95 2.18
C ALA A 216 6.85 -13.67 0.86
N TYR A 217 8.17 -13.66 0.90
CA TYR A 217 9.06 -13.54 -0.27
C TYR A 217 10.44 -14.12 0.05
N GLY A 218 11.20 -14.49 -1.00
CA GLY A 218 12.54 -15.04 -0.88
C GLY A 218 13.61 -14.01 -0.50
N TRP A 219 14.78 -14.49 -0.11
CA TRP A 219 15.93 -13.63 0.20
C TRP A 219 16.34 -12.73 -0.97
N ASN A 220 16.17 -13.19 -2.21
CA ASN A 220 16.45 -12.42 -3.42
C ASN A 220 15.70 -11.09 -3.47
N VAL A 221 14.47 -11.04 -2.98
CA VAL A 221 13.67 -9.79 -2.90
C VAL A 221 14.28 -8.82 -1.89
N VAL A 222 14.68 -9.31 -0.70
CA VAL A 222 15.39 -8.48 0.29
C VAL A 222 16.71 -7.96 -0.29
N GLN A 223 17.44 -8.84 -0.95
CA GLN A 223 18.73 -8.51 -1.56
C GLN A 223 18.57 -7.40 -2.61
N SER A 224 17.68 -7.56 -3.58
CA SER A 224 17.47 -6.57 -4.64
C SER A 224 16.93 -5.24 -4.11
N SER A 225 15.99 -5.29 -3.17
CA SER A 225 15.35 -4.09 -2.61
C SER A 225 16.25 -3.28 -1.68
N TRP A 226 17.31 -3.88 -1.08
CA TRP A 226 18.11 -3.24 -0.04
C TRP A 226 19.56 -2.97 -0.42
N THR A 227 20.03 -3.42 -1.59
CA THR A 227 21.43 -3.19 -2.02
C THR A 227 21.62 -1.95 -2.88
N GLY A 228 20.54 -1.30 -3.30
CA GLY A 228 20.54 -0.08 -4.10
C GLY A 228 20.30 1.19 -3.29
N ALA A 229 19.91 2.23 -3.99
CA ALA A 229 19.44 3.47 -3.41
C ALA A 229 18.12 3.26 -2.67
N GLN A 230 18.03 3.79 -1.45
CA GLN A 230 16.83 3.77 -0.62
C GLN A 230 16.27 5.19 -0.53
N GLN A 231 14.96 5.35 -0.72
CA GLN A 231 14.32 6.63 -0.51
C GLN A 231 13.76 6.70 0.92
N VAL A 232 13.91 7.85 1.57
CA VAL A 232 13.30 8.13 2.88
C VAL A 232 12.73 9.54 2.88
N ALA A 233 11.71 9.76 3.71
CA ALA A 233 11.21 11.10 3.95
C ALA A 233 12.25 11.91 4.75
N ASP A 234 12.53 13.15 4.33
CA ASP A 234 13.39 14.04 5.10
C ASP A 234 12.63 14.64 6.30
N SER A 235 13.32 14.82 7.40
CA SER A 235 12.78 15.46 8.59
C SER A 235 13.71 16.53 9.13
N ALA A 236 13.17 17.48 9.91
CA ALA A 236 13.92 18.60 10.45
C ALA A 236 15.10 18.19 11.36
N ASN A 237 15.02 16.99 12.00
CA ASN A 237 16.09 16.44 12.84
C ASN A 237 16.99 15.45 12.10
N ALA A 238 16.89 15.39 10.75
CA ALA A 238 17.61 14.42 9.92
C ALA A 238 17.36 12.97 10.35
N ASN A 239 16.16 12.65 10.83
CA ASN A 239 15.74 11.35 11.32
C ASN A 239 16.64 10.80 12.47
N ALA A 240 17.17 11.67 13.32
CA ALA A 240 18.11 11.31 14.39
C ALA A 240 17.49 10.37 15.45
N ASP A 241 16.17 10.30 15.52
CA ASP A 241 15.37 9.41 16.37
C ASP A 241 15.28 7.97 15.83
N GLN A 242 15.70 7.74 14.58
CA GLN A 242 15.76 6.40 14.00
C GLN A 242 16.99 5.62 14.50
N SER A 243 16.91 4.28 14.50
CA SER A 243 18.07 3.43 14.74
C SER A 243 19.20 3.77 13.76
N SER A 244 20.45 3.77 14.24
CA SER A 244 21.60 4.10 13.38
C SER A 244 21.73 3.10 12.23
N VAL A 245 21.55 1.81 12.53
CA VAL A 245 21.62 0.72 11.56
C VAL A 245 20.28 -0.03 11.55
N ILE A 246 19.76 -0.26 10.37
CA ILE A 246 18.64 -1.17 10.12
C ILE A 246 19.06 -2.19 9.07
N GLY A 247 18.50 -3.39 9.10
CA GLY A 247 18.86 -4.37 8.11
C GLY A 247 18.25 -5.75 8.32
N TRP A 248 18.66 -6.66 7.47
CA TRP A 248 18.23 -8.05 7.48
C TRP A 248 19.44 -8.98 7.49
N ILE A 249 19.26 -10.14 8.10
CA ILE A 249 20.22 -11.24 8.06
C ILE A 249 19.54 -12.51 7.55
N SER A 250 20.22 -13.28 6.71
CA SER A 250 19.70 -14.55 6.21
C SER A 250 19.44 -15.55 7.34
N ASN A 251 18.49 -16.46 7.17
CA ASN A 251 18.14 -17.47 8.18
C ASN A 251 19.36 -18.29 8.61
N ASP A 252 20.21 -18.71 7.65
CA ASP A 252 21.41 -19.50 7.94
C ASP A 252 22.40 -18.76 8.86
N LYS A 253 22.61 -17.46 8.61
CA LYS A 253 23.47 -16.64 9.46
C LYS A 253 22.86 -16.35 10.82
N ALA A 254 21.55 -16.18 10.90
CA ALA A 254 20.85 -16.06 12.18
C ALA A 254 20.98 -17.34 13.01
N ARG A 255 20.85 -18.52 12.39
CA ARG A 255 21.09 -19.80 13.06
C ARG A 255 22.54 -19.92 13.56
N ALA A 256 23.52 -19.54 12.75
CA ALA A 256 24.93 -19.54 13.14
C ALA A 256 25.18 -18.58 14.33
N LEU A 257 24.57 -17.38 14.32
CA LEU A 257 24.61 -16.43 15.44
C LEU A 257 24.04 -17.06 16.72
N MET A 258 22.84 -17.64 16.66
CA MET A 258 22.21 -18.25 17.84
C MET A 258 23.04 -19.42 18.37
N ALA A 259 23.56 -20.30 17.50
CA ALA A 259 24.45 -21.40 17.91
C ALA A 259 25.72 -20.89 18.55
N SER A 260 26.33 -19.81 18.04
CA SER A 260 27.49 -19.16 18.65
C SER A 260 27.18 -18.64 20.08
N ALA A 261 25.98 -18.07 20.27
CA ALA A 261 25.48 -17.62 21.57
C ALA A 261 25.04 -18.77 22.48
N GLY A 262 25.16 -20.03 22.05
CA GLY A 262 24.71 -21.20 22.82
C GLY A 262 23.18 -21.38 22.84
N GLN A 263 22.49 -20.77 21.90
CA GLN A 263 21.04 -20.80 21.73
C GLN A 263 20.65 -21.59 20.47
N ASP A 264 19.37 -21.97 20.38
CA ASP A 264 18.77 -22.56 19.19
C ASP A 264 17.68 -21.61 18.64
N LEU A 265 17.80 -21.20 17.37
CA LEU A 265 16.85 -20.26 16.76
C LEU A 265 15.42 -20.82 16.72
N THR A 266 15.28 -22.13 16.48
CA THR A 266 13.95 -22.76 16.40
C THR A 266 13.27 -22.75 17.77
N ALA A 267 14.02 -23.08 18.83
CA ALA A 267 13.52 -23.05 20.21
C ALA A 267 13.17 -21.62 20.65
N LEU A 268 14.01 -20.62 20.32
CA LEU A 268 13.75 -19.22 20.61
C LEU A 268 12.53 -18.69 19.87
N SER A 269 12.37 -19.04 18.57
CA SER A 269 11.20 -18.67 17.78
C SER A 269 9.92 -19.29 18.37
N ALA A 270 9.95 -20.54 18.77
CA ALA A 270 8.82 -21.19 19.44
C ALA A 270 8.46 -20.56 20.79
N ALA A 271 9.46 -20.12 21.55
CA ALA A 271 9.25 -19.39 22.81
C ALA A 271 8.63 -18.01 22.56
N ALA A 272 9.09 -17.29 21.53
CA ALA A 272 8.63 -15.96 21.18
C ALA A 272 7.14 -15.91 20.72
N LYS A 273 6.56 -17.05 20.33
CA LYS A 273 5.12 -17.16 20.00
C LYS A 273 4.18 -17.14 21.20
N ARG A 274 4.73 -17.18 22.42
CA ARG A 274 3.93 -17.30 23.65
C ARG A 274 3.79 -15.96 24.34
N PRO A 275 2.60 -15.62 24.85
CA PRO A 275 2.42 -14.44 25.70
C PRO A 275 3.40 -14.46 26.88
N GLY A 276 3.99 -13.30 27.19
CA GLY A 276 4.94 -13.17 28.29
C GLY A 276 6.36 -13.66 27.97
N PHE A 277 6.68 -13.85 26.68
CA PHE A 277 8.07 -14.04 26.21
C PHE A 277 8.99 -12.99 26.85
N LYS A 278 10.19 -13.38 27.19
CA LYS A 278 11.23 -12.48 27.72
C LYS A 278 12.37 -12.37 26.72
N PRO A 279 12.83 -11.14 26.41
CA PRO A 279 14.02 -10.94 25.59
C PRO A 279 15.22 -11.71 26.12
N VAL A 280 16.09 -12.15 25.21
CA VAL A 280 17.29 -12.94 25.57
C VAL A 280 18.55 -12.14 25.22
N ASP A 281 19.34 -11.79 26.20
CA ASP A 281 20.69 -11.28 25.98
C ASP A 281 21.55 -12.45 25.45
N LEU A 282 22.10 -12.29 24.25
CA LEU A 282 22.85 -13.36 23.59
C LEU A 282 24.29 -13.47 24.07
N GLY A 283 24.77 -12.55 24.90
CA GLY A 283 26.14 -12.54 25.39
C GLY A 283 27.18 -12.28 24.30
N VAL A 284 26.76 -11.90 23.08
CA VAL A 284 27.62 -11.56 21.93
C VAL A 284 27.53 -10.08 21.59
N ARG A 285 28.48 -9.62 20.81
CA ARG A 285 28.58 -8.21 20.40
C ARG A 285 28.62 -8.09 18.89
N ALA A 286 27.86 -7.14 18.35
CA ALA A 286 27.76 -6.87 16.92
C ALA A 286 28.62 -5.67 16.52
N SER A 287 29.23 -5.77 15.32
CA SER A 287 29.90 -4.64 14.68
C SER A 287 29.61 -4.64 13.18
N VAL A 288 29.23 -3.49 12.65
CA VAL A 288 29.07 -3.22 11.21
C VAL A 288 29.23 -1.73 10.97
N GLY A 289 29.74 -1.36 9.81
CA GLY A 289 29.87 0.03 9.41
C GLY A 289 29.76 0.18 7.89
N PHE A 290 29.31 1.34 7.44
CA PHE A 290 29.18 1.70 6.02
C PHE A 290 29.20 3.22 5.86
N ASP A 291 29.56 3.66 4.66
CA ASP A 291 29.43 5.05 4.25
C ASP A 291 28.04 5.30 3.69
N ASN A 292 27.53 6.52 3.80
CA ASN A 292 26.27 6.93 3.22
C ASN A 292 26.51 7.92 2.09
N GLN A 293 26.17 7.52 0.87
CA GLN A 293 26.02 8.48 -0.23
C GLN A 293 24.58 9.02 -0.17
N VAL A 294 24.44 10.32 0.09
CA VAL A 294 23.14 10.96 0.31
C VAL A 294 22.88 11.97 -0.80
N ARG A 295 21.69 11.91 -1.39
CA ARG A 295 21.18 12.87 -2.35
C ARG A 295 19.81 13.35 -1.94
N LYS A 296 19.69 14.64 -1.57
CA LYS A 296 18.38 15.25 -1.30
C LYS A 296 17.75 15.69 -2.62
N HIS A 297 16.49 15.39 -2.78
CA HIS A 297 15.74 15.82 -3.95
C HIS A 297 14.26 16.05 -3.60
N MET A 298 13.53 16.70 -4.51
CA MET A 298 12.12 16.97 -4.37
C MET A 298 11.37 16.15 -5.40
N SER A 299 10.59 15.16 -4.95
CA SER A 299 9.63 14.47 -5.79
C SER A 299 8.25 15.11 -5.65
N LYS A 300 7.23 14.57 -6.32
CA LYS A 300 5.91 15.21 -6.38
C LYS A 300 4.77 14.21 -6.40
N ASN A 301 3.76 14.45 -5.57
CA ASN A 301 2.43 13.91 -5.80
C ASN A 301 1.71 14.76 -6.87
N VAL A 302 0.93 14.13 -7.73
CA VAL A 302 0.03 14.82 -8.67
C VAL A 302 -1.36 14.89 -8.06
N VAL A 303 -1.94 16.08 -7.99
CA VAL A 303 -3.26 16.32 -7.37
C VAL A 303 -4.17 17.00 -8.38
N ALA A 304 -5.17 16.28 -8.86
CA ALA A 304 -6.17 16.78 -9.79
C ALA A 304 -7.55 16.81 -9.14
N LEU A 305 -8.31 17.88 -9.37
CA LEU A 305 -9.62 18.13 -8.76
C LEU A 305 -10.71 18.21 -9.83
N LEU A 306 -11.76 17.40 -9.68
CA LEU A 306 -13.05 17.57 -10.33
C LEU A 306 -14.04 18.14 -9.31
N PRO A 307 -14.40 19.44 -9.39
CA PRO A 307 -15.21 20.10 -8.38
C PRO A 307 -16.64 19.54 -8.29
N GLY A 308 -17.13 19.40 -7.05
CA GLY A 308 -18.53 19.09 -6.78
C GLY A 308 -19.43 20.34 -6.87
N MET A 309 -20.74 20.12 -6.98
CA MET A 309 -21.71 21.22 -7.16
C MET A 309 -22.35 21.68 -5.84
N THR A 310 -22.76 20.76 -4.98
CA THR A 310 -23.58 21.06 -3.79
C THR A 310 -22.85 20.86 -2.47
N ALA A 311 -21.80 20.03 -2.47
CA ALA A 311 -20.91 19.80 -1.34
C ALA A 311 -19.44 19.83 -1.83
N PRO A 312 -18.97 20.97 -2.38
CA PRO A 312 -17.64 21.05 -3.02
C PRO A 312 -16.49 20.87 -2.03
N ASP A 313 -16.74 21.04 -0.73
CA ASP A 313 -15.75 20.87 0.34
C ASP A 313 -15.76 19.46 0.95
N GLU A 314 -16.52 18.53 0.40
CA GLU A 314 -16.47 17.11 0.73
C GLU A 314 -15.79 16.37 -0.42
N TYR A 315 -14.84 15.50 -0.10
CA TYR A 315 -13.94 14.92 -1.10
C TYR A 315 -14.06 13.40 -1.16
N VAL A 316 -14.09 12.86 -2.38
CA VAL A 316 -13.89 11.44 -2.67
C VAL A 316 -12.51 11.28 -3.28
N LEU A 317 -11.69 10.38 -2.74
CA LEU A 317 -10.30 10.20 -3.12
C LEU A 317 -10.13 8.98 -4.03
N TYR A 318 -9.41 9.15 -5.12
CA TYR A 318 -8.92 8.07 -5.98
C TYR A 318 -7.39 8.12 -5.91
N THR A 319 -6.75 7.00 -5.55
CA THR A 319 -5.29 6.94 -5.40
C THR A 319 -4.67 5.82 -6.23
N ALA A 320 -3.48 6.08 -6.72
CA ALA A 320 -2.53 5.11 -7.28
C ALA A 320 -1.13 5.71 -7.20
N HIS A 321 -0.08 4.89 -7.13
CA HIS A 321 1.27 5.43 -7.26
C HIS A 321 1.70 5.47 -8.72
N TRP A 322 2.48 6.50 -9.06
CA TRP A 322 2.99 6.70 -10.41
C TRP A 322 4.43 6.20 -10.58
N ASP A 323 5.16 6.03 -9.48
CA ASP A 323 6.55 5.60 -9.48
C ASP A 323 6.70 4.09 -9.67
N HIS A 324 7.90 3.68 -10.05
CA HIS A 324 8.38 2.32 -9.96
C HIS A 324 9.90 2.35 -9.72
N LEU A 325 10.57 1.20 -9.84
CA LEU A 325 11.94 1.01 -9.37
C LEU A 325 13.02 1.68 -10.23
N GLY A 326 12.69 2.15 -11.44
CA GLY A 326 13.66 2.73 -12.35
C GLY A 326 14.61 1.68 -12.92
N ARG A 327 15.91 1.95 -12.86
CA ARG A 327 16.92 0.97 -13.25
C ARG A 327 17.17 -0.01 -12.13
N CYS A 328 17.04 -1.28 -12.43
CA CYS A 328 17.13 -2.38 -11.49
C CYS A 328 18.26 -3.37 -11.86
N GLN A 329 18.28 -4.55 -11.28
CA GLN A 329 19.29 -5.55 -11.60
C GLN A 329 19.13 -6.04 -13.03
N LYS A 330 20.23 -6.02 -13.79
CA LYS A 330 20.25 -6.43 -15.18
C LYS A 330 19.81 -7.87 -15.37
N ALA A 331 18.82 -8.07 -16.22
CA ALA A 331 18.35 -9.39 -16.61
C ALA A 331 19.36 -10.11 -17.52
N PRO A 332 19.24 -11.44 -17.70
CA PRO A 332 20.17 -12.19 -18.56
C PRO A 332 20.19 -11.76 -20.04
N ASP A 333 19.12 -11.18 -20.54
CA ASP A 333 18.98 -10.63 -21.89
C ASP A 333 19.59 -9.24 -22.04
N GLY A 334 19.97 -8.63 -20.93
CA GLY A 334 20.65 -7.34 -20.90
C GLY A 334 19.76 -6.18 -20.49
N ASP A 335 18.48 -6.38 -20.32
CA ASP A 335 17.54 -5.38 -19.84
C ASP A 335 17.78 -5.04 -18.36
N ASP A 336 17.78 -3.73 -18.05
CA ASP A 336 17.98 -3.21 -16.70
C ASP A 336 16.93 -2.15 -16.31
N ILE A 337 15.84 -2.02 -17.08
CA ILE A 337 14.76 -1.08 -16.78
C ILE A 337 13.59 -1.85 -16.19
N CYS A 338 13.26 -1.58 -14.92
CA CYS A 338 12.04 -2.07 -14.32
C CYS A 338 10.90 -1.15 -14.74
N ASN A 339 10.22 -1.51 -15.85
CA ASN A 339 9.21 -0.67 -16.48
C ASN A 339 7.89 -0.59 -15.69
N GLY A 340 7.58 -1.60 -14.84
CA GLY A 340 6.40 -1.58 -13.96
C GLY A 340 5.09 -1.37 -14.73
N ALA A 341 4.84 -2.24 -15.71
CA ALA A 341 3.65 -2.10 -16.55
C ALA A 341 2.38 -2.45 -15.77
N VAL A 342 2.38 -3.54 -15.02
CA VAL A 342 1.29 -3.90 -14.11
C VAL A 342 1.43 -3.09 -12.83
N ASP A 343 2.62 -3.05 -12.25
CA ASP A 343 2.95 -2.34 -11.02
C ASP A 343 3.74 -1.03 -11.31
N ASN A 344 3.16 0.17 -11.39
CA ASN A 344 1.73 0.44 -11.30
C ASN A 344 1.30 1.41 -12.41
N ALA A 345 1.81 1.19 -13.65
CA ALA A 345 1.30 1.96 -14.79
C ALA A 345 -0.21 1.71 -14.99
N THR A 346 -0.72 0.51 -14.63
CA THR A 346 -2.16 0.20 -14.69
C THR A 346 -2.98 1.08 -13.75
N GLY A 347 -2.63 1.19 -12.48
CA GLY A 347 -3.34 2.04 -11.51
C GLY A 347 -3.22 3.52 -11.84
N THR A 348 -2.03 3.97 -12.27
CA THR A 348 -1.82 5.34 -12.73
C THR A 348 -2.69 5.70 -13.94
N ALA A 349 -2.78 4.80 -14.93
CA ALA A 349 -3.65 4.98 -16.09
C ALA A 349 -5.14 4.96 -15.69
N ALA A 350 -5.50 4.14 -14.70
CA ALA A 350 -6.86 4.05 -14.17
C ALA A 350 -7.33 5.38 -13.56
N LEU A 351 -6.46 6.14 -12.87
CA LEU A 351 -6.81 7.49 -12.39
C LEU A 351 -7.31 8.38 -13.53
N VAL A 352 -6.63 8.38 -14.67
CA VAL A 352 -7.00 9.18 -15.84
C VAL A 352 -8.29 8.67 -16.50
N ALA A 353 -8.43 7.36 -16.67
CA ALA A 353 -9.63 6.75 -17.26
C ALA A 353 -10.88 6.98 -16.40
N LEU A 354 -10.76 6.92 -15.07
CA LEU A 354 -11.83 7.22 -14.12
C LEU A 354 -12.17 8.71 -14.11
N ALA A 355 -11.17 9.59 -14.18
CA ALA A 355 -11.39 11.03 -14.33
C ALA A 355 -12.17 11.33 -15.62
N GLU A 356 -11.77 10.75 -16.75
CA GLU A 356 -12.44 10.88 -18.04
C GLU A 356 -13.91 10.46 -17.96
N ALA A 357 -14.19 9.29 -17.36
CA ALA A 357 -15.55 8.79 -17.19
C ALA A 357 -16.40 9.72 -16.30
N ASN A 358 -15.84 10.24 -15.21
CA ASN A 358 -16.54 11.14 -14.31
C ASN A 358 -16.84 12.49 -14.96
N VAL A 359 -15.92 13.04 -15.76
CA VAL A 359 -16.16 14.26 -16.57
C VAL A 359 -17.28 14.03 -17.57
N LYS A 360 -17.25 12.93 -18.33
CA LYS A 360 -18.29 12.58 -19.32
C LYS A 360 -19.67 12.36 -18.68
N ALA A 361 -19.71 11.78 -17.47
CA ALA A 361 -20.96 11.54 -16.75
C ALA A 361 -21.57 12.81 -16.13
N GLY A 362 -20.85 13.92 -16.15
CA GLY A 362 -21.29 15.19 -15.59
C GLY A 362 -21.05 15.29 -14.06
N PRO A 363 -21.38 16.46 -13.50
CA PRO A 363 -21.00 16.83 -12.14
C PRO A 363 -21.67 15.96 -11.06
N THR A 364 -21.01 15.88 -9.92
CA THR A 364 -21.47 15.20 -8.69
C THR A 364 -21.73 16.21 -7.58
N ALA A 365 -22.33 15.79 -6.48
CA ALA A 365 -22.54 16.64 -5.33
C ALA A 365 -21.21 17.02 -4.68
N ARG A 366 -20.34 16.03 -4.45
CA ARG A 366 -19.02 16.16 -3.83
C ARG A 366 -17.93 16.30 -4.87
N SER A 367 -16.84 16.92 -4.46
CA SER A 367 -15.60 16.97 -5.25
C SER A 367 -14.91 15.61 -5.30
N GLN A 368 -14.25 15.34 -6.43
CA GLN A 368 -13.46 14.13 -6.63
C GLN A 368 -11.99 14.52 -6.81
N VAL A 369 -11.11 13.89 -6.06
CA VAL A 369 -9.67 14.13 -6.07
C VAL A 369 -8.98 12.91 -6.66
N PHE A 370 -8.23 13.11 -7.75
CA PHE A 370 -7.40 12.10 -8.38
C PHE A 370 -5.96 12.38 -7.97
N LEU A 371 -5.41 11.48 -7.17
CA LEU A 371 -4.12 11.64 -6.50
C LEU A 371 -3.16 10.54 -6.95
N ALA A 372 -2.20 10.90 -7.81
CA ALA A 372 -1.09 9.99 -8.13
C ALA A 372 0.09 10.30 -7.20
N VAL A 373 0.46 9.35 -6.35
CA VAL A 373 1.50 9.52 -5.32
C VAL A 373 2.85 9.03 -5.81
N THR A 374 3.91 9.56 -5.19
CA THR A 374 5.31 9.20 -5.43
C THR A 374 5.84 8.25 -4.36
N ALA A 375 6.91 7.53 -4.69
CA ALA A 375 7.73 6.76 -3.76
C ALA A 375 6.90 5.77 -2.89
N GLU A 376 5.91 5.12 -3.50
CA GLU A 376 5.19 3.99 -2.91
C GLU A 376 6.15 2.85 -2.65
N GLU A 377 6.98 2.51 -3.65
CA GLU A 377 7.97 1.44 -3.66
C GLU A 377 9.03 1.56 -2.54
N SER A 378 9.15 2.75 -1.99
CA SER A 378 10.06 3.06 -0.89
C SER A 378 9.37 3.12 0.47
N GLY A 379 8.14 2.60 0.57
CA GLY A 379 7.36 2.53 1.80
C GLY A 379 6.28 3.58 1.93
N LEU A 380 5.50 3.81 0.86
CA LEU A 380 4.31 4.67 0.83
C LEU A 380 4.60 6.16 1.11
N LEU A 381 5.81 6.65 0.77
CA LEU A 381 6.28 7.96 1.26
C LEU A 381 5.41 9.12 0.78
N GLY A 382 4.98 9.11 -0.49
CA GLY A 382 4.12 10.14 -1.06
C GLY A 382 2.73 10.17 -0.45
N ALA A 383 2.12 9.00 -0.24
CA ALA A 383 0.83 8.87 0.43
C ALA A 383 0.90 9.27 1.90
N GLN A 384 1.96 8.87 2.61
CA GLN A 384 2.21 9.27 4.00
C GLN A 384 2.42 10.79 4.12
N TYR A 385 3.17 11.38 3.18
CA TYR A 385 3.38 12.82 3.14
C TYR A 385 2.07 13.58 2.92
N TYR A 386 1.25 13.14 1.93
CA TYR A 386 -0.08 13.72 1.71
C TYR A 386 -0.96 13.56 2.94
N ALA A 387 -0.99 12.41 3.58
CA ALA A 387 -1.80 12.15 4.76
C ALA A 387 -1.36 12.97 5.99
N ALA A 388 -0.08 13.37 6.06
CA ALA A 388 0.46 14.27 7.09
C ALA A 388 0.26 15.75 6.75
N ASN A 389 0.32 16.11 5.47
CA ASN A 389 0.23 17.46 4.93
C ASN A 389 -0.86 17.55 3.84
N PRO A 390 -2.13 17.28 4.17
CA PRO A 390 -3.14 17.10 3.15
C PRO A 390 -3.49 18.39 2.44
N VAL A 391 -3.51 18.36 1.10
CA VAL A 391 -4.00 19.48 0.28
C VAL A 391 -5.48 19.73 0.53
N PHE A 392 -6.26 18.64 0.67
CA PHE A 392 -7.67 18.68 1.07
C PHE A 392 -7.84 18.04 2.44
N PRO A 393 -8.55 18.67 3.40
CA PRO A 393 -8.64 18.18 4.77
C PRO A 393 -9.18 16.73 4.85
N LEU A 394 -8.43 15.83 5.49
CA LEU A 394 -8.85 14.42 5.62
C LEU A 394 -10.14 14.27 6.43
N ALA A 395 -10.44 15.19 7.35
CA ALA A 395 -11.71 15.22 8.07
C ALA A 395 -12.92 15.50 7.15
N ARG A 396 -12.69 16.07 5.96
CA ARG A 396 -13.68 16.31 4.91
C ARG A 396 -13.60 15.30 3.76
N THR A 397 -12.65 14.36 3.81
CA THR A 397 -12.56 13.24 2.87
C THR A 397 -13.54 12.15 3.28
N VAL A 398 -14.54 11.90 2.45
CA VAL A 398 -15.64 10.98 2.72
C VAL A 398 -15.16 9.54 2.78
N GLY A 399 -14.32 9.19 1.86
CA GLY A 399 -13.68 7.90 1.64
C GLY A 399 -13.02 7.89 0.27
N GLY A 400 -12.50 6.76 -0.14
CA GLY A 400 -11.86 6.66 -1.45
C GLY A 400 -11.61 5.23 -1.90
N VAL A 401 -10.97 5.14 -3.04
CA VAL A 401 -10.53 3.89 -3.67
C VAL A 401 -9.05 3.96 -4.00
N ASN A 402 -8.35 2.85 -3.86
CA ASN A 402 -6.94 2.69 -4.22
C ASN A 402 -6.79 1.67 -5.33
N MET A 403 -5.92 1.95 -6.29
CA MET A 403 -5.66 1.09 -7.44
C MET A 403 -4.17 0.81 -7.52
N ASP A 404 -3.84 -0.47 -7.43
CA ASP A 404 -2.47 -0.94 -7.40
C ASP A 404 -2.40 -2.30 -8.07
N ALA A 405 -1.56 -2.43 -9.10
CA ALA A 405 -1.34 -3.65 -9.86
C ALA A 405 -2.63 -4.31 -10.40
N LEU A 406 -3.39 -3.62 -11.28
CA LEU A 406 -4.62 -4.16 -11.85
C LEU A 406 -4.33 -5.42 -12.69
N SER A 407 -5.07 -6.51 -12.41
CA SER A 407 -4.86 -7.80 -13.05
C SER A 407 -5.20 -7.80 -14.54
N VAL A 408 -4.23 -8.19 -15.36
CA VAL A 408 -4.35 -8.32 -16.82
C VAL A 408 -4.60 -9.77 -17.28
N ALA A 409 -4.83 -10.69 -16.33
CA ALA A 409 -5.04 -12.12 -16.61
C ALA A 409 -6.42 -12.42 -17.25
N GLY A 410 -7.33 -11.44 -17.24
CA GLY A 410 -8.64 -11.55 -17.85
C GLY A 410 -9.81 -11.46 -16.86
N PRO A 411 -11.06 -11.59 -17.34
CA PRO A 411 -12.23 -11.43 -16.48
C PRO A 411 -12.35 -12.56 -15.47
N ALA A 412 -12.75 -12.20 -14.24
CA ALA A 412 -12.97 -13.11 -13.13
C ALA A 412 -14.40 -13.02 -12.58
N ARG A 413 -14.88 -14.11 -11.96
CA ARG A 413 -16.20 -14.18 -11.31
C ARG A 413 -16.24 -13.49 -9.96
N ASN A 414 -15.09 -13.12 -9.42
CA ASN A 414 -14.94 -12.44 -8.13
C ASN A 414 -14.00 -11.24 -8.23
N VAL A 415 -13.91 -10.49 -7.15
CA VAL A 415 -12.80 -9.61 -6.81
C VAL A 415 -12.24 -10.03 -5.47
N VAL A 416 -10.93 -9.85 -5.26
CA VAL A 416 -10.27 -10.08 -3.99
C VAL A 416 -10.19 -8.75 -3.25
N VAL A 417 -10.96 -8.60 -2.16
CA VAL A 417 -10.98 -7.38 -1.37
C VAL A 417 -9.93 -7.44 -0.29
N ILE A 418 -8.97 -6.53 -0.35
CA ILE A 418 -7.91 -6.40 0.64
C ILE A 418 -8.47 -5.67 1.86
N GLY A 419 -8.51 -6.36 3.00
CA GLY A 419 -9.14 -5.83 4.21
C GLY A 419 -10.68 -5.90 4.19
N LYS A 420 -11.27 -6.91 3.55
CA LYS A 420 -12.72 -7.16 3.55
C LYS A 420 -13.28 -7.21 4.98
N GLY A 421 -14.39 -6.52 5.21
CA GLY A 421 -15.05 -6.47 6.51
C GLY A 421 -14.58 -5.33 7.42
N LYS A 422 -13.66 -4.47 6.99
CA LYS A 422 -13.13 -3.37 7.81
C LYS A 422 -13.99 -2.11 7.77
N SER A 423 -14.74 -1.85 6.70
CA SER A 423 -15.49 -0.60 6.56
C SER A 423 -16.82 -0.76 5.82
N ASP A 424 -17.69 0.26 5.93
CA ASP A 424 -18.96 0.35 5.19
C ASP A 424 -18.76 0.39 3.67
N LEU A 425 -17.53 0.58 3.16
CA LEU A 425 -17.23 0.61 1.72
C LEU A 425 -17.49 -0.75 1.05
N ASP A 426 -17.45 -1.84 1.81
CA ASP A 426 -17.83 -3.17 1.30
C ASP A 426 -19.23 -3.18 0.74
N ALA A 427 -20.19 -2.50 1.41
CA ALA A 427 -21.57 -2.42 0.92
C ALA A 427 -21.71 -1.61 -0.39
N TYR A 428 -20.83 -0.64 -0.63
CA TYR A 428 -20.75 0.08 -1.92
C TYR A 428 -20.22 -0.83 -3.02
N LEU A 429 -19.18 -1.60 -2.70
CA LEU A 429 -18.64 -2.57 -3.64
C LEU A 429 -19.64 -3.68 -3.96
N ASP A 430 -20.35 -4.22 -2.98
CA ASP A 430 -21.37 -5.26 -3.18
C ASP A 430 -22.47 -4.80 -4.14
N ARG A 431 -22.93 -3.53 -4.03
CA ARG A 431 -23.90 -2.96 -4.98
C ARG A 431 -23.32 -2.85 -6.40
N ALA A 432 -22.07 -2.46 -6.52
CA ALA A 432 -21.38 -2.40 -7.82
C ALA A 432 -21.22 -3.79 -8.42
N LEU A 433 -20.78 -4.78 -7.65
CA LEU A 433 -20.59 -6.17 -8.06
C LEU A 433 -21.87 -6.83 -8.54
N ALA A 434 -23.02 -6.52 -7.92
CA ALA A 434 -24.32 -7.02 -8.35
C ALA A 434 -24.65 -6.62 -9.80
N THR A 435 -24.13 -5.50 -10.31
CA THR A 435 -24.32 -5.07 -11.71
C THR A 435 -23.46 -5.84 -12.71
N GLU A 436 -22.37 -6.46 -12.24
CA GLU A 436 -21.43 -7.24 -13.05
C GLU A 436 -21.60 -8.76 -12.82
N ASN A 437 -22.55 -9.17 -11.96
CA ASN A 437 -22.76 -10.55 -11.54
C ASN A 437 -21.48 -11.21 -10.99
N ARG A 438 -20.72 -10.45 -10.19
CA ARG A 438 -19.48 -10.86 -9.54
C ARG A 438 -19.63 -10.87 -8.01
N LEU A 439 -18.69 -11.48 -7.31
CA LEU A 439 -18.70 -11.63 -5.86
C LEU A 439 -17.43 -11.04 -5.24
N ALA A 440 -17.55 -10.47 -4.03
CA ALA A 440 -16.40 -10.09 -3.22
C ALA A 440 -15.90 -11.28 -2.40
N THR A 441 -14.62 -11.59 -2.51
CA THR A 441 -13.95 -12.59 -1.68
C THR A 441 -12.88 -11.92 -0.81
N THR A 442 -12.50 -12.58 0.28
CA THR A 442 -11.33 -12.19 1.08
C THR A 442 -10.04 -12.57 0.36
N GLU A 443 -8.95 -11.92 0.70
CA GLU A 443 -7.62 -12.29 0.21
C GLU A 443 -7.27 -13.74 0.60
N PRO A 444 -6.73 -14.53 -0.34
CA PRO A 444 -6.39 -15.94 -0.07
C PRO A 444 -5.15 -16.09 0.80
N THR A 445 -4.27 -15.10 0.82
CA THR A 445 -2.98 -15.09 1.52
C THR A 445 -2.84 -13.89 2.47
N PRO A 446 -3.72 -13.77 3.51
CA PRO A 446 -3.72 -12.62 4.42
C PRO A 446 -2.43 -12.52 5.24
N GLU A 447 -1.66 -13.61 5.32
CA GLU A 447 -0.32 -13.66 5.93
C GLU A 447 0.72 -12.82 5.18
N LYS A 448 0.48 -12.46 3.91
CA LYS A 448 1.35 -11.57 3.13
C LYS A 448 1.18 -10.10 3.50
N GLY A 449 0.09 -9.74 4.22
CA GLY A 449 -0.15 -8.40 4.76
C GLY A 449 -0.34 -7.32 3.70
N PHE A 450 -0.98 -7.63 2.57
CA PHE A 450 -1.23 -6.68 1.47
C PHE A 450 -1.94 -5.41 1.94
N TYR A 451 -2.80 -5.52 2.97
CA TYR A 451 -3.49 -4.35 3.54
C TYR A 451 -2.53 -3.23 4.00
N TYR A 452 -1.30 -3.58 4.37
CA TYR A 452 -0.29 -2.64 4.88
C TYR A 452 0.80 -2.29 3.86
N ARG A 453 0.62 -2.69 2.60
CA ARG A 453 1.65 -2.61 1.55
C ARG A 453 1.30 -1.66 0.43
N SER A 454 0.13 -1.01 0.43
CA SER A 454 -0.27 -0.05 -0.59
C SER A 454 -0.83 1.25 0.02
N ASP A 455 -0.94 2.28 -0.77
CA ASP A 455 -1.16 3.69 -0.38
C ASP A 455 -2.43 3.95 0.43
N HIS A 456 -3.48 3.13 0.26
CA HIS A 456 -4.72 3.24 1.06
C HIS A 456 -4.45 3.23 2.56
N PHE A 457 -3.40 2.53 2.98
CA PHE A 457 -3.04 2.38 4.39
C PHE A 457 -2.63 3.71 5.04
N ALA A 458 -1.94 4.59 4.30
CA ALA A 458 -1.57 5.91 4.80
C ALA A 458 -2.81 6.75 5.20
N PHE A 459 -3.89 6.64 4.44
CA PHE A 459 -5.16 7.31 4.71
C PHE A 459 -5.96 6.60 5.82
N ALA A 460 -5.97 5.26 5.83
CA ALA A 460 -6.60 4.46 6.88
C ALA A 460 -6.03 4.82 8.27
N ARG A 461 -4.72 4.94 8.42
CA ARG A 461 -4.04 5.41 9.65
C ARG A 461 -4.50 6.80 10.12
N LYS A 462 -5.09 7.61 9.24
CA LYS A 462 -5.68 8.93 9.56
C LYS A 462 -7.21 8.87 9.70
N GLY A 463 -7.77 7.66 9.65
CA GLY A 463 -9.19 7.39 9.85
C GLY A 463 -10.06 7.50 8.60
N VAL A 464 -9.50 7.73 7.40
CA VAL A 464 -10.27 7.79 6.15
C VAL A 464 -10.50 6.37 5.63
N PRO A 465 -11.75 5.91 5.46
CA PRO A 465 -12.02 4.62 4.84
C PRO A 465 -11.59 4.62 3.38
N MET A 466 -10.77 3.64 3.01
CA MET A 466 -10.32 3.43 1.63
C MET A 466 -10.64 2.00 1.21
N LEU A 467 -11.20 1.84 0.02
CA LEU A 467 -11.43 0.54 -0.59
C LEU A 467 -10.23 0.19 -1.47
N TYR A 468 -9.69 -1.00 -1.27
CA TYR A 468 -8.69 -1.59 -2.14
C TYR A 468 -9.11 -3.01 -2.48
N PHE A 469 -9.16 -3.35 -3.76
CA PHE A 469 -9.38 -4.70 -4.24
C PHE A 469 -8.51 -4.98 -5.46
N GLU A 470 -8.18 -6.22 -5.64
CA GLU A 470 -7.48 -6.74 -6.81
C GLU A 470 -8.46 -7.49 -7.73
N GLY A 471 -8.09 -7.67 -8.98
CA GLY A 471 -8.79 -8.56 -9.90
C GLY A 471 -8.94 -9.95 -9.30
N GLY A 472 -10.04 -10.63 -9.62
CA GLY A 472 -10.38 -11.90 -9.00
C GLY A 472 -9.43 -13.05 -9.38
N ASP A 473 -9.38 -14.04 -8.51
CA ASP A 473 -8.61 -15.27 -8.68
C ASP A 473 -9.43 -16.41 -9.36
N ASP A 474 -10.75 -16.28 -9.47
CA ASP A 474 -11.62 -17.23 -10.18
C ASP A 474 -11.89 -16.76 -11.60
N LEU A 475 -10.90 -16.93 -12.49
CA LEU A 475 -11.00 -16.48 -13.87
C LEU A 475 -12.18 -17.17 -14.59
N VAL A 476 -12.85 -16.42 -15.47
CA VAL A 476 -13.93 -16.97 -16.32
C VAL A 476 -13.42 -18.14 -17.15
N THR A 477 -12.20 -18.02 -17.67
CA THR A 477 -11.51 -19.10 -18.40
C THR A 477 -10.49 -19.77 -17.50
N GLY A 478 -10.64 -21.03 -17.23
CA GLY A 478 -9.71 -21.84 -16.43
C GLY A 478 -9.89 -21.77 -14.90
N GLY A 479 -10.81 -20.91 -14.40
CA GLY A 479 -11.16 -20.84 -12.98
C GLY A 479 -10.01 -20.47 -12.06
N ARG A 480 -10.09 -20.87 -10.79
CA ARG A 480 -9.08 -20.60 -9.75
C ARG A 480 -7.69 -21.15 -10.07
N ALA A 481 -7.62 -22.28 -10.79
CA ALA A 481 -6.33 -22.84 -11.17
C ALA A 481 -5.57 -21.93 -12.15
N ALA A 482 -6.27 -21.33 -13.12
CA ALA A 482 -5.68 -20.37 -14.04
C ALA A 482 -5.32 -19.05 -13.34
N GLY A 483 -6.16 -18.58 -12.43
CA GLY A 483 -5.86 -17.38 -11.63
C GLY A 483 -4.62 -17.57 -10.75
N ALA A 484 -4.52 -18.69 -10.05
CA ALA A 484 -3.35 -19.01 -9.24
C ALA A 484 -2.07 -19.14 -10.08
N ALA A 485 -2.16 -19.72 -11.28
CA ALA A 485 -1.02 -19.83 -12.20
C ALA A 485 -0.56 -18.45 -12.70
N ALA A 486 -1.51 -17.56 -13.05
CA ALA A 486 -1.21 -16.20 -13.48
C ALA A 486 -0.58 -15.35 -12.36
N ALA A 487 -1.12 -15.42 -11.14
CA ALA A 487 -0.56 -14.74 -9.98
C ALA A 487 0.87 -15.22 -9.66
N LYS A 488 1.09 -16.54 -9.72
CA LYS A 488 2.41 -17.13 -9.50
C LYS A 488 3.41 -16.72 -10.60
N ASP A 489 3.01 -16.73 -11.87
CA ASP A 489 3.88 -16.27 -12.97
C ASP A 489 4.29 -14.82 -12.78
N TYR A 490 3.34 -13.95 -12.40
CA TYR A 490 3.63 -12.56 -12.13
C TYR A 490 4.60 -12.39 -10.97
N GLU A 491 4.32 -13.02 -9.81
CA GLU A 491 5.13 -12.90 -8.60
C GLU A 491 6.57 -13.44 -8.78
N GLU A 492 6.73 -14.57 -9.49
CA GLU A 492 8.03 -15.23 -9.64
C GLU A 492 8.89 -14.66 -10.78
N ASN A 493 8.25 -14.15 -11.85
CA ASN A 493 8.95 -13.83 -13.08
C ASN A 493 8.94 -12.35 -13.48
N ARG A 494 7.99 -11.54 -12.96
CA ARG A 494 7.78 -10.16 -13.42
C ARG A 494 7.87 -9.13 -12.30
N TYR A 495 7.19 -9.39 -11.18
CA TYR A 495 7.06 -8.47 -10.07
C TYR A 495 8.42 -7.92 -9.61
N HIS A 496 8.57 -6.60 -9.60
CA HIS A 496 9.79 -5.87 -9.26
C HIS A 496 11.00 -6.28 -10.13
N GLY A 497 10.75 -6.60 -11.39
CA GLY A 497 11.78 -7.00 -12.34
C GLY A 497 11.59 -6.40 -13.74
N PRO A 498 12.61 -6.47 -14.61
CA PRO A 498 12.54 -5.92 -15.96
C PRO A 498 11.43 -6.53 -16.83
N LYS A 499 10.93 -7.71 -16.48
CA LYS A 499 9.89 -8.40 -17.25
C LYS A 499 8.46 -7.94 -16.95
N ASP A 500 8.26 -6.96 -16.07
CA ASP A 500 6.95 -6.30 -15.92
C ASP A 500 6.77 -5.26 -17.04
N GLU A 501 6.57 -5.79 -18.23
CA GLU A 501 6.44 -5.07 -19.50
C GLU A 501 5.01 -5.07 -20.01
N TYR A 502 4.65 -4.04 -20.79
CA TYR A 502 3.40 -4.02 -21.53
C TYR A 502 3.37 -5.14 -22.57
N ASP A 503 2.25 -5.87 -22.61
CA ASP A 503 2.00 -6.89 -23.61
C ASP A 503 0.65 -6.64 -24.31
N ALA A 504 0.70 -6.43 -25.63
CA ALA A 504 -0.49 -6.18 -26.43
C ALA A 504 -1.50 -7.35 -26.43
N SER A 505 -1.06 -8.55 -26.01
CA SER A 505 -1.90 -9.75 -25.88
C SER A 505 -2.72 -9.80 -24.58
N TRP A 506 -2.54 -8.88 -23.66
CA TRP A 506 -3.27 -8.84 -22.39
C TRP A 506 -4.79 -8.87 -22.58
N ASN A 507 -5.48 -9.57 -21.70
CA ASN A 507 -6.94 -9.61 -21.72
C ASN A 507 -7.55 -8.47 -20.91
N TRP A 508 -7.73 -7.35 -21.56
CA TRP A 508 -8.25 -6.12 -20.97
C TRP A 508 -9.71 -6.19 -20.48
N ALA A 509 -10.45 -7.27 -20.79
CA ALA A 509 -11.85 -7.37 -20.35
C ALA A 509 -11.96 -7.47 -18.81
N GLY A 510 -10.95 -8.06 -18.12
CA GLY A 510 -10.87 -8.05 -16.66
C GLY A 510 -10.68 -6.65 -16.11
N VAL A 511 -9.68 -5.94 -16.62
CA VAL A 511 -9.40 -4.53 -16.25
C VAL A 511 -10.62 -3.64 -16.47
N GLN A 512 -11.34 -3.80 -17.61
CA GLN A 512 -12.56 -3.03 -17.88
C GLN A 512 -13.64 -3.26 -16.83
N SER A 513 -13.84 -4.52 -16.42
CA SER A 513 -14.82 -4.86 -15.38
C SER A 513 -14.40 -4.27 -14.02
N ASP A 514 -13.13 -4.36 -13.64
CA ASP A 514 -12.64 -3.78 -12.39
C ASP A 514 -12.74 -2.25 -12.37
N LEU A 515 -12.43 -1.58 -13.48
CA LEU A 515 -12.60 -0.14 -13.63
C LEU A 515 -14.07 0.30 -13.49
N ASN A 516 -15.02 -0.50 -14.02
CA ASN A 516 -16.44 -0.24 -13.82
C ASN A 516 -16.83 -0.25 -12.34
N LEU A 517 -16.26 -1.18 -11.55
CA LEU A 517 -16.50 -1.25 -10.11
C LEU A 517 -15.95 -0.02 -9.39
N TYR A 518 -14.69 0.35 -9.64
CA TYR A 518 -14.07 1.56 -9.07
C TYR A 518 -14.86 2.82 -9.43
N TYR A 519 -15.28 2.93 -10.68
CA TYR A 519 -16.12 4.04 -11.14
C TYR A 519 -17.45 4.11 -10.39
N ARG A 520 -18.17 2.99 -10.26
CA ARG A 520 -19.48 2.94 -9.59
C ARG A 520 -19.36 3.29 -8.11
N VAL A 521 -18.39 2.70 -7.40
CA VAL A 521 -18.15 2.98 -5.98
C VAL A 521 -17.82 4.46 -5.77
N GLY A 522 -16.83 4.99 -6.50
CA GLY A 522 -16.41 6.37 -6.35
C GLY A 522 -17.51 7.37 -6.73
N ARG A 523 -18.25 7.09 -7.79
CA ARG A 523 -19.38 7.95 -8.21
C ARG A 523 -20.53 7.92 -7.21
N GLU A 524 -20.85 6.75 -6.63
CA GLU A 524 -21.86 6.65 -5.57
C GLU A 524 -21.44 7.47 -4.35
N LEU A 525 -20.19 7.35 -3.91
CA LEU A 525 -19.64 8.18 -2.83
C LEU A 525 -19.75 9.69 -3.13
N ALA A 526 -19.53 10.07 -4.39
CA ALA A 526 -19.57 11.47 -4.80
C ALA A 526 -21.00 12.04 -4.96
N THR A 527 -22.02 11.17 -5.08
CA THR A 527 -23.43 11.59 -5.30
C THR A 527 -24.31 11.47 -4.07
N THR A 528 -23.99 10.58 -3.12
CA THR A 528 -24.77 10.37 -1.90
C THR A 528 -24.36 11.34 -0.80
N THR A 529 -25.23 11.49 0.23
CA THR A 529 -24.91 12.27 1.45
C THR A 529 -24.33 11.40 2.56
N ALA A 530 -24.30 10.07 2.37
CA ALA A 530 -23.79 9.12 3.36
C ALA A 530 -22.27 9.29 3.57
N TRP A 531 -21.83 9.01 4.79
CA TRP A 531 -20.41 9.02 5.16
C TRP A 531 -20.05 7.62 5.66
N PRO A 532 -19.38 6.81 4.86
CA PRO A 532 -18.92 5.50 5.30
C PRO A 532 -17.94 5.62 6.47
N ASN A 533 -17.98 4.62 7.34
CA ASN A 533 -17.12 4.54 8.51
C ASN A 533 -16.46 3.15 8.58
N TRP A 534 -15.53 3.00 9.48
CA TRP A 534 -14.98 1.72 9.88
C TRP A 534 -15.99 0.94 10.72
N VAL A 535 -15.97 -0.38 10.66
CA VAL A 535 -16.83 -1.23 11.49
C VAL A 535 -16.53 -1.04 12.98
N ALA A 536 -17.49 -1.42 13.82
CA ALA A 536 -17.30 -1.34 15.27
C ALA A 536 -16.11 -2.25 15.70
N GLY A 537 -15.18 -1.68 16.48
CA GLY A 537 -13.98 -2.39 16.94
C GLY A 537 -12.79 -2.33 15.99
N ASP A 538 -12.91 -1.76 14.78
CA ASP A 538 -11.75 -1.53 13.91
C ASP A 538 -10.82 -0.47 14.51
N GLU A 539 -9.52 -0.67 14.35
CA GLU A 539 -8.45 0.17 14.91
C GLU A 539 -8.49 1.64 14.44
N PHE A 540 -9.04 1.91 13.25
CA PHE A 540 -9.10 3.25 12.67
C PHE A 540 -10.39 4.01 13.00
N ARG A 541 -11.43 3.32 13.52
CA ARG A 541 -12.73 3.92 13.78
C ARG A 541 -12.67 5.09 14.75
N ALA A 542 -11.99 4.93 15.88
CA ALA A 542 -11.88 5.99 16.87
C ALA A 542 -11.17 7.25 16.33
N ILE A 543 -10.23 7.09 15.38
CA ILE A 543 -9.56 8.20 14.72
C ILE A 543 -10.56 8.94 13.82
N ARG A 544 -11.35 8.18 13.05
CA ARG A 544 -12.39 8.73 12.17
C ARG A 544 -13.43 9.52 12.95
N ASP A 545 -13.97 8.93 14.01
CA ASP A 545 -15.00 9.56 14.82
C ASP A 545 -14.52 10.88 15.44
N ARG A 546 -13.27 10.92 15.96
CA ARG A 546 -12.66 12.15 16.47
C ARG A 546 -12.46 13.21 15.39
N SER A 547 -12.01 12.82 14.19
CA SER A 547 -11.79 13.77 13.10
C SER A 547 -13.09 14.39 12.61
N ARG A 548 -14.18 13.60 12.55
CA ARG A 548 -15.51 14.03 12.14
C ARG A 548 -16.21 14.91 13.17
N ALA A 549 -16.01 14.66 14.46
CA ALA A 549 -16.59 15.48 15.51
C ALA A 549 -16.10 16.95 15.47
N LYS A 550 -14.91 17.18 14.92
CA LYS A 550 -14.32 18.53 14.76
C LYS A 550 -14.85 19.31 13.55
N THR A 551 -15.58 18.65 12.66
CA THR A 551 -16.08 19.26 11.41
C THR A 551 -17.59 19.45 11.38
N ARG A 552 -18.31 18.92 12.37
CA ARG A 552 -19.73 19.17 12.65
C ARG A 552 -19.85 20.38 13.58
#